data_445314116960a2ef36b225cc632eb457
#
_entry.id   445314116960a2ef36b225cc632eb457
#
_cell.length_a   1.000
_cell.length_b   1.000
_cell.length_c   1.000
_cell.angle_alpha   90.00
_cell.angle_beta   90.00
_cell.angle_gamma   90.00
#
_symmetry.space_group_name_H-M   'P 1'
#
loop_
_entity.id
_entity.type
_entity.pdbx_description
1 polymer ?
#
loop_
_entity_poly.entity_id
_entity_poly.type
_entity_poly.pdbx_seq_one_letter_code
_entity_poly.pdbx_strand_id
1 'polypeptide(L)'
;MKSLNKVLNKAITLFLIIAMTVLPVCAGGDGASSTAVQPRYSNIGSATLSLEFDMNNVAYCGIAVDTLPHGSGVSGLMKIFDSDGVCLKIWSVSDYVDPIMQEFTYQCEYGETYTVTFAGYAYSNNGTAADRLELSVSNTCINRN
;
A
#
# COMPACT_ATOMS: atom_id res chain seq x y z
N MET A 1 -4.27 -40.51 25.99
CA MET A 1 -5.28 -39.58 25.47
C MET A 1 -5.28 -38.18 26.10
N LYS A 2 -4.79 -37.95 27.31
CA LYS A 2 -4.74 -36.58 27.91
C LYS A 2 -3.64 -35.65 27.38
N SER A 3 -2.58 -36.21 26.73
CA SER A 3 -1.47 -35.40 26.19
C SER A 3 -1.77 -34.77 24.84
N LEU A 4 -2.56 -35.44 24.00
CA LEU A 4 -2.90 -34.95 22.64
C LEU A 4 -3.79 -33.71 22.65
N ASN A 5 -4.73 -33.63 23.61
CA ASN A 5 -5.63 -32.49 23.74
C ASN A 5 -4.94 -31.20 24.22
N LYS A 6 -3.83 -31.32 24.98
CA LYS A 6 -3.04 -30.16 25.42
C LYS A 6 -2.23 -29.54 24.28
N VAL A 7 -1.74 -30.35 23.34
CA VAL A 7 -1.00 -29.85 22.16
C VAL A 7 -1.96 -29.23 21.15
N LEU A 8 -3.11 -29.86 20.97
CA LEU A 8 -4.15 -29.35 20.05
C LEU A 8 -4.70 -27.99 20.51
N ASN A 9 -4.97 -27.82 21.82
CA ASN A 9 -5.46 -26.55 22.36
C ASN A 9 -4.40 -25.44 22.27
N LYS A 10 -3.11 -25.74 22.42
CA LYS A 10 -2.04 -24.73 22.23
C LYS A 10 -1.86 -24.33 20.77
N ALA A 11 -2.03 -25.27 19.85
CA ALA A 11 -1.97 -24.97 18.41
C ALA A 11 -3.16 -24.10 17.96
N ILE A 12 -4.36 -24.37 18.46
CA ILE A 12 -5.56 -23.55 18.16
C ILE A 12 -5.43 -22.14 18.74
N THR A 13 -4.90 -22.00 19.96
CA THR A 13 -4.69 -20.70 20.60
C THR A 13 -3.63 -19.87 19.87
N LEU A 14 -2.58 -20.51 19.36
CA LEU A 14 -1.55 -19.82 18.59
C LEU A 14 -2.07 -19.37 17.21
N PHE A 15 -2.94 -20.16 16.58
CA PHE A 15 -3.55 -19.80 15.30
C PHE A 15 -4.57 -18.65 15.42
N LEU A 16 -5.27 -18.54 16.57
CA LEU A 16 -6.23 -17.46 16.82
C LEU A 16 -5.56 -16.11 17.08
N ILE A 17 -4.34 -16.10 17.59
CA ILE A 17 -3.58 -14.86 17.88
C ILE A 17 -3.01 -14.24 16.59
N ILE A 18 -2.70 -15.07 15.58
CA ILE A 18 -2.18 -14.58 14.29
C ILE A 18 -3.29 -14.00 13.39
N ALA A 19 -4.55 -14.38 13.62
CA ALA A 19 -5.70 -13.90 12.83
C ALA A 19 -6.25 -12.53 13.26
N MET A 20 -5.70 -11.89 14.32
CA MET A 20 -6.22 -10.61 14.83
C MET A 20 -5.41 -9.36 14.45
N THR A 21 -4.46 -9.47 13.55
CA THR A 21 -3.64 -8.32 13.15
C THR A 21 -3.74 -8.02 11.67
N VAL A 22 -4.89 -7.81 11.11
CA VAL A 22 -5.11 -6.90 9.96
C VAL A 22 -6.61 -6.78 9.73
N LEU A 23 -7.27 -5.88 10.43
CA LEU A 23 -8.51 -5.31 9.93
C LEU A 23 -8.19 -3.89 9.44
N PRO A 24 -8.23 -3.62 8.14
CA PRO A 24 -8.34 -2.25 7.69
C PRO A 24 -9.70 -1.74 8.15
N VAL A 25 -9.70 -0.76 9.03
CA VAL A 25 -10.91 0.01 9.35
C VAL A 25 -11.24 0.82 8.11
N CYS A 26 -12.18 0.35 7.32
CA CYS A 26 -12.79 1.13 6.26
C CYS A 26 -13.67 2.21 6.89
N ALA A 27 -13.10 3.36 7.22
CA ALA A 27 -13.86 4.58 7.43
C ALA A 27 -14.24 5.11 6.05
N GLY A 28 -15.55 5.18 5.75
CA GLY A 28 -16.07 5.65 4.47
C GLY A 28 -15.66 7.10 4.20
N GLY A 29 -14.82 7.30 3.22
CA GLY A 29 -14.40 8.56 2.64
C GLY A 29 -14.23 8.39 1.14
N ASP A 30 -14.19 9.48 0.40
CA ASP A 30 -14.22 9.53 -1.06
C ASP A 30 -12.99 8.96 -1.79
N GLY A 31 -12.04 8.40 -1.06
CA GLY A 31 -10.86 7.70 -1.54
C GLY A 31 -10.32 6.76 -0.49
N ALA A 32 -9.67 5.67 -0.90
CA ALA A 32 -8.91 4.82 -0.01
C ALA A 32 -7.44 5.23 -0.03
N SER A 33 -6.86 5.43 1.14
CA SER A 33 -5.43 5.69 1.28
C SER A 33 -4.82 4.80 2.34
N SER A 34 -3.59 4.38 2.11
CA SER A 34 -2.77 3.67 3.08
C SER A 34 -1.56 4.53 3.41
N THR A 35 -1.42 4.90 4.67
CA THR A 35 -0.27 5.65 5.17
C THR A 35 0.58 4.71 6.00
N ALA A 36 1.81 4.46 5.57
CA ALA A 36 2.80 3.79 6.39
C ALA A 36 3.58 4.85 7.16
N VAL A 37 3.31 4.95 8.47
CA VAL A 37 4.14 5.68 9.42
C VAL A 37 4.92 4.64 10.20
N GLN A 38 6.16 4.39 9.81
CA GLN A 38 7.02 3.47 10.57
C GLN A 38 8.11 4.27 11.29
N PRO A 39 8.21 4.15 12.62
CA PRO A 39 9.19 4.90 13.41
C PRO A 39 10.66 4.50 13.20
N ARG A 40 10.95 3.70 12.18
CA ARG A 40 12.29 3.16 11.88
C ARG A 40 12.85 3.55 10.51
N TYR A 41 12.15 4.38 9.76
CA TYR A 41 12.71 4.90 8.52
C TYR A 41 13.75 6.00 8.83
N SER A 42 14.90 5.89 8.21
CA SER A 42 15.98 6.88 8.36
C SER A 42 15.96 7.93 7.25
N ASN A 43 15.28 7.65 6.14
CA ASN A 43 15.29 8.51 4.95
C ASN A 43 13.94 9.13 4.63
N ILE A 44 12.84 8.66 5.25
CA ILE A 44 11.49 9.17 5.01
C ILE A 44 10.75 9.50 6.30
N GLY A 45 9.98 10.58 6.27
CA GLY A 45 9.07 10.99 7.35
C GLY A 45 7.72 10.33 7.22
N SER A 46 7.17 10.27 6.00
CA SER A 46 5.91 9.62 5.71
C SER A 46 5.85 9.09 4.27
N ALA A 47 5.03 8.06 4.05
CA ALA A 47 4.68 7.59 2.72
C ALA A 47 3.19 7.24 2.66
N THR A 48 2.50 7.72 1.64
CA THR A 48 1.07 7.50 1.42
C THR A 48 0.83 6.95 0.03
N LEU A 49 0.00 5.92 -0.06
CA LEU A 49 -0.52 5.37 -1.30
C LEU A 49 -2.02 5.61 -1.35
N SER A 50 -2.53 6.15 -2.45
CA SER A 50 -3.96 6.44 -2.64
C SER A 50 -4.53 5.75 -3.86
N LEU A 51 -5.83 5.44 -3.82
CA LEU A 51 -6.62 4.90 -4.91
C LEU A 51 -8.00 5.57 -4.89
N GLU A 52 -8.26 6.41 -5.87
CA GLU A 52 -9.51 7.15 -6.04
C GLU A 52 -10.09 6.87 -7.40
N PHE A 53 -11.41 7.06 -7.57
CA PHE A 53 -12.10 6.86 -8.84
C PHE A 53 -12.89 8.11 -9.20
N ASP A 54 -12.87 8.48 -10.48
CA ASP A 54 -13.73 9.53 -10.99
C ASP A 54 -15.07 8.99 -11.51
N MET A 55 -15.92 9.90 -11.99
CA MET A 55 -17.24 9.57 -12.56
C MET A 55 -17.16 8.77 -13.87
N ASN A 56 -16.01 8.70 -14.50
CA ASN A 56 -15.77 7.94 -15.75
C ASN A 56 -15.15 6.58 -15.47
N ASN A 57 -15.11 6.15 -14.21
CA ASN A 57 -14.45 4.93 -13.73
C ASN A 57 -12.94 4.92 -14.03
N VAL A 58 -12.30 6.06 -14.03
CA VAL A 58 -10.85 6.15 -14.10
C VAL A 58 -10.28 6.11 -12.68
N ALA A 59 -9.42 5.14 -12.41
CA ALA A 59 -8.64 5.07 -11.18
C ALA A 59 -7.47 6.06 -11.23
N TYR A 60 -7.31 6.83 -10.17
CA TYR A 60 -6.16 7.66 -9.87
C TYR A 60 -5.35 6.99 -8.77
N CYS A 61 -4.19 6.49 -9.14
CA CYS A 61 -3.27 5.75 -8.26
C CYS A 61 -2.12 6.68 -7.89
N GLY A 62 -2.16 7.25 -6.69
CA GLY A 62 -1.20 8.24 -6.22
C GLY A 62 -0.21 7.66 -5.22
N ILE A 63 1.05 8.10 -5.29
CA ILE A 63 2.04 7.91 -4.23
C ILE A 63 2.62 9.25 -3.84
N ALA A 64 2.67 9.52 -2.54
CA ALA A 64 3.32 10.68 -1.96
C ALA A 64 4.31 10.23 -0.89
N VAL A 65 5.53 10.74 -0.94
CA VAL A 65 6.59 10.44 0.04
C VAL A 65 7.26 11.74 0.45
N ASP A 66 7.24 12.02 1.76
CA ASP A 66 8.03 13.08 2.37
C ASP A 66 9.39 12.50 2.78
N THR A 67 10.47 13.03 2.23
CA THR A 67 11.81 12.62 2.62
C THR A 67 12.28 13.40 3.86
N LEU A 68 13.06 12.72 4.70
CA LEU A 68 13.78 13.40 5.79
C LEU A 68 14.98 14.16 5.19
N PRO A 69 15.61 15.09 5.95
CA PRO A 69 16.74 15.87 5.45
C PRO A 69 17.90 15.07 4.90
N HIS A 70 17.98 13.78 5.20
CA HIS A 70 18.97 12.84 4.69
C HIS A 70 18.46 11.96 3.55
N GLY A 71 17.18 12.07 3.17
CA GLY A 71 16.60 11.37 2.05
C GLY A 71 16.88 12.06 0.72
N SER A 72 17.04 11.30 -0.35
CA SER A 72 17.37 11.83 -1.69
C SER A 72 16.44 11.37 -2.80
N GLY A 73 15.56 10.42 -2.54
CA GLY A 73 14.66 9.95 -3.59
C GLY A 73 13.99 8.62 -3.28
N VAL A 74 13.07 8.25 -4.15
CA VAL A 74 12.31 6.99 -4.10
C VAL A 74 12.36 6.32 -5.46
N SER A 75 12.51 5.00 -5.47
CA SER A 75 12.42 4.19 -6.68
C SER A 75 11.71 2.88 -6.39
N GLY A 76 10.80 2.46 -7.27
CA GLY A 76 10.06 1.22 -7.10
C GLY A 76 9.06 0.95 -8.20
N LEU A 77 8.17 0.00 -7.92
CA LEU A 77 7.10 -0.39 -8.83
C LEU A 77 5.74 -0.21 -8.14
N MET A 78 4.86 0.51 -8.80
CA MET A 78 3.44 0.55 -8.46
C MET A 78 2.69 -0.43 -9.36
N LYS A 79 1.75 -1.18 -8.80
CA LYS A 79 0.94 -2.18 -9.51
C LYS A 79 -0.51 -2.03 -9.13
N ILE A 80 -1.40 -2.25 -10.10
CA ILE A 80 -2.84 -2.37 -9.86
C ILE A 80 -3.30 -3.80 -10.18
N PHE A 81 -4.15 -4.34 -9.31
CA PHE A 81 -4.71 -5.68 -9.39
C PHE A 81 -6.23 -5.60 -9.37
N ASP A 82 -6.90 -6.55 -9.99
CA ASP A 82 -8.34 -6.80 -9.85
C ASP A 82 -8.68 -7.57 -8.56
N SER A 83 -9.97 -7.87 -8.38
CA SER A 83 -10.50 -8.64 -7.25
C SER A 83 -9.97 -10.09 -7.19
N ASP A 84 -9.56 -10.64 -8.31
CA ASP A 84 -8.99 -12.00 -8.42
C ASP A 84 -7.47 -12.02 -8.19
N GLY A 85 -6.86 -10.86 -7.97
CA GLY A 85 -5.43 -10.71 -7.75
C GLY A 85 -4.60 -10.74 -9.02
N VAL A 86 -5.23 -10.57 -10.20
CA VAL A 86 -4.51 -10.47 -11.48
C VAL A 86 -3.91 -9.08 -11.61
N CYS A 87 -2.62 -9.02 -11.91
CA CYS A 87 -1.93 -7.75 -12.13
C CYS A 87 -2.33 -7.17 -13.50
N LEU A 88 -3.02 -6.04 -13.48
CA LEU A 88 -3.56 -5.38 -14.67
C LEU A 88 -2.58 -4.40 -15.30
N LYS A 89 -1.78 -3.70 -14.47
CA LYS A 89 -0.82 -2.70 -14.92
C LYS A 89 0.32 -2.55 -13.93
N ILE A 90 1.49 -2.19 -14.45
CA ILE A 90 2.70 -1.88 -13.68
C ILE A 90 3.25 -0.54 -14.15
N TRP A 91 3.60 0.32 -13.19
CA TRP A 91 4.29 1.60 -13.42
C TRP A 91 5.60 1.63 -12.66
N SER A 92 6.62 2.24 -13.28
CA SER A 92 7.85 2.60 -12.58
C SER A 92 7.65 3.93 -11.86
N VAL A 93 7.97 3.95 -10.58
CA VAL A 93 8.08 5.16 -9.77
C VAL A 93 9.57 5.45 -9.61
N SER A 94 10.01 6.64 -9.97
CA SER A 94 11.38 7.11 -9.74
C SER A 94 11.38 8.62 -9.67
N ASP A 95 11.69 9.16 -8.51
CA ASP A 95 11.74 10.60 -8.29
C ASP A 95 12.80 10.95 -7.23
N TYR A 96 13.39 12.14 -7.39
CA TYR A 96 14.43 12.67 -6.52
C TYR A 96 14.14 14.11 -6.07
N VAL A 97 12.91 14.58 -6.28
CA VAL A 97 12.47 15.94 -5.91
C VAL A 97 11.50 15.84 -4.74
N ASP A 98 11.88 16.40 -3.61
CA ASP A 98 11.05 16.41 -2.40
C ASP A 98 10.04 17.60 -2.42
N PRO A 99 8.74 17.40 -2.10
CA PRO A 99 8.08 16.12 -1.83
C PRO A 99 7.90 15.29 -3.11
N ILE A 100 8.11 13.98 -2.99
CA ILE A 100 7.90 13.06 -4.09
C ILE A 100 6.41 12.79 -4.24
N MET A 101 5.84 13.15 -5.39
CA MET A 101 4.44 12.94 -5.70
C MET A 101 4.30 12.47 -7.14
N GLN A 102 3.76 11.27 -7.33
CA GLN A 102 3.45 10.74 -8.66
C GLN A 102 2.05 10.16 -8.68
N GLU A 103 1.35 10.35 -9.79
CA GLU A 103 0.02 9.83 -10.03
C GLU A 103 -0.05 9.12 -11.38
N PHE A 104 -0.74 8.00 -11.41
CA PHE A 104 -0.97 7.17 -12.59
C PHE A 104 -2.45 6.88 -12.73
N THR A 105 -2.91 6.67 -13.95
CA THR A 105 -4.32 6.39 -14.23
C THR A 105 -4.52 5.03 -14.87
N TYR A 106 -5.69 4.42 -14.57
CA TYR A 106 -6.13 3.17 -15.14
C TYR A 106 -7.65 3.18 -15.37
N GLN A 107 -8.12 2.71 -16.54
CA GLN A 107 -9.54 2.59 -16.80
C GLN A 107 -10.09 1.34 -16.10
N CYS A 108 -11.05 1.53 -15.22
CA CYS A 108 -11.66 0.52 -14.38
C CYS A 108 -13.06 0.12 -14.86
N GLU A 109 -13.59 -0.98 -14.33
CA GLU A 109 -14.98 -1.41 -14.50
C GLU A 109 -15.79 -1.04 -13.26
N TYR A 110 -17.02 -0.58 -13.49
CA TYR A 110 -17.94 -0.23 -12.42
C TYR A 110 -18.30 -1.45 -11.57
N GLY A 111 -18.29 -1.27 -10.25
CA GLY A 111 -18.65 -2.32 -9.28
C GLY A 111 -17.48 -3.21 -8.87
N GLU A 112 -16.36 -3.16 -9.60
CA GLU A 112 -15.18 -3.98 -9.30
C GLU A 112 -14.29 -3.37 -8.22
N THR A 113 -13.63 -4.24 -7.45
CA THR A 113 -12.67 -3.85 -6.42
C THR A 113 -11.25 -3.97 -6.97
N TYR A 114 -10.48 -2.92 -6.80
CA TYR A 114 -9.08 -2.87 -7.22
C TYR A 114 -8.17 -2.72 -6.02
N THR A 115 -6.98 -3.26 -6.13
CA THR A 115 -5.91 -3.11 -5.16
C THR A 115 -4.69 -2.50 -5.83
N VAL A 116 -4.19 -1.41 -5.28
CA VAL A 116 -2.91 -0.82 -5.69
C VAL A 116 -1.85 -1.16 -4.65
N THR A 117 -0.67 -1.55 -5.12
CA THR A 117 0.50 -1.78 -4.27
C THR A 117 1.67 -0.96 -4.75
N PHE A 118 2.52 -0.56 -3.83
CA PHE A 118 3.84 -0.02 -4.12
C PHE A 118 4.89 -0.84 -3.38
N ALA A 119 5.95 -1.22 -4.10
CA ALA A 119 7.13 -1.87 -3.54
C ALA A 119 8.38 -1.21 -4.09
N GLY A 120 9.23 -0.69 -3.21
CA GLY A 120 10.41 0.06 -3.60
C GLY A 120 11.34 0.42 -2.45
N TYR A 121 12.17 1.41 -2.69
CA TYR A 121 13.17 1.88 -1.74
C TYR A 121 13.22 3.40 -1.71
N ALA A 122 13.39 3.96 -0.52
CA ALA A 122 13.76 5.37 -0.31
C ALA A 122 15.27 5.46 0.00
N TYR A 123 15.96 6.30 -0.70
CA TYR A 123 17.43 6.41 -0.65
C TYR A 123 17.88 7.57 0.24
N SER A 124 19.06 7.45 0.84
CA SER A 124 19.75 8.55 1.49
C SER A 124 20.50 9.42 0.48
N ASN A 125 20.86 10.64 0.85
CA ASN A 125 21.60 11.59 0.03
C ASN A 125 22.97 11.09 -0.46
N ASN A 126 23.55 10.12 0.26
CA ASN A 126 24.81 9.49 -0.17
C ASN A 126 24.59 8.20 -0.99
N GLY A 127 23.31 7.82 -1.23
CA GLY A 127 22.94 6.65 -2.03
C GLY A 127 23.26 5.29 -1.39
N THR A 128 23.74 5.25 -0.16
CA THR A 128 24.22 4.00 0.47
C THR A 128 23.24 3.32 1.40
N ALA A 129 22.29 4.05 1.98
CA ALA A 129 21.24 3.51 2.84
C ALA A 129 19.90 3.61 2.13
N ALA A 130 19.11 2.53 2.15
CA ALA A 130 17.80 2.49 1.56
C ALA A 130 16.79 1.92 2.56
N ASP A 131 15.69 2.65 2.76
CA ASP A 131 14.54 2.13 3.48
C ASP A 131 13.61 1.42 2.51
N ARG A 132 13.23 0.18 2.82
CA ARG A 132 12.26 -0.57 2.02
C ARG A 132 10.86 -0.06 2.31
N LEU A 133 10.13 0.24 1.24
CA LEU A 133 8.73 0.67 1.26
C LEU A 133 7.84 -0.40 0.67
N GLU A 134 6.81 -0.82 1.42
CA GLU A 134 5.74 -1.70 0.94
C GLU A 134 4.41 -1.12 1.40
N LEU A 135 3.60 -0.67 0.45
CA LEU A 135 2.29 -0.07 0.68
C LEU A 135 1.23 -0.82 -0.11
N SER A 136 0.01 -0.88 0.42
CA SER A 136 -1.14 -1.46 -0.28
C SER A 136 -2.42 -0.73 0.12
N VAL A 137 -3.29 -0.49 -0.86
CA VAL A 137 -4.61 0.11 -0.67
C VAL A 137 -5.62 -0.55 -1.60
N SER A 138 -6.82 -0.80 -1.13
CA SER A 138 -7.92 -1.35 -1.92
C SER A 138 -9.13 -0.43 -1.86
N ASN A 139 -9.83 -0.30 -2.99
CA ASN A 139 -11.06 0.46 -3.09
C ASN A 139 -11.96 -0.13 -4.20
N THR A 140 -13.29 0.10 -4.09
CA THR A 140 -14.27 -0.36 -5.07
C THR A 140 -14.67 0.79 -5.99
N CYS A 141 -14.67 0.54 -7.30
CA CYS A 141 -15.10 1.49 -8.31
C CYS A 141 -16.63 1.62 -8.28
N ILE A 142 -17.15 2.56 -7.49
CA ILE A 142 -18.58 2.85 -7.38
C ILE A 142 -18.85 4.20 -8.00
N ASN A 143 -19.79 4.22 -8.98
CA ASN A 143 -20.24 5.46 -9.57
C ASN A 143 -21.10 6.21 -8.53
N ARG A 144 -20.74 7.45 -8.24
CA ARG A 144 -21.56 8.35 -7.40
C ARG A 144 -22.44 9.19 -8.32
N ASN A 145 -23.71 8.77 -8.42
CA ASN A 145 -24.74 9.61 -8.98
C ASN A 145 -25.09 10.76 -8.03
#